data_1a166462814c31201197c66740781783
#
_entry.id   1a166462814c31201197c66740781783
#
_cell.length_a   1.000
_cell.length_b   1.000
_cell.length_c   1.000
_cell.angle_alpha   90.00
_cell.angle_beta   90.00
_cell.angle_gamma   90.00
#
_symmetry.space_group_name_H-M   'P 1'
#
loop_
_entity.id
_entity.type
_entity.pdbx_description
1 polymer ?
#
loop_
_entity_poly.entity_id
_entity_poly.type
_entity_poly.pdbx_seq_one_letter_code
_entity_poly.pdbx_strand_id
1 'polypeptide(L)'
;KNAITTLLTLLVLVSCRPHRTGSGMMFETDCPKVNEAWELAVKTVRYNIRDSILAAGADYGGEWTRDVAINTWNGTDLFIPEVMERSLWHVTDGRRTVGHQYWDKIIWVQGAYYHYLLTRDTNFLKEAYICSRNTMKQLETVAYDPSYGLFTGPSVFNDGISAFEEPIYDASKPDLSGVMRHNTQNIKCLSTNCVYYMAYRALNEMHRILGETEHVEYAGKAETLKENIRRNFFS
;
A
#
# COMPACT_ATOMS: atom_id res chain seq x y z
N LYS A 1 -54.67 13.31 -54.50
CA LYS A 1 -53.58 14.12 -53.89
C LYS A 1 -53.40 13.64 -52.47
N ASN A 2 -52.43 12.75 -52.28
CA ASN A 2 -52.13 12.15 -50.99
C ASN A 2 -50.96 12.95 -50.40
N ALA A 3 -51.19 13.59 -49.25
CA ALA A 3 -50.14 14.24 -48.46
C ALA A 3 -49.58 13.17 -47.52
N ILE A 4 -48.31 12.80 -47.73
CA ILE A 4 -47.56 11.94 -46.82
C ILE A 4 -46.93 12.86 -45.77
N THR A 5 -47.45 12.79 -44.54
CA THR A 5 -46.89 13.47 -43.39
C THR A 5 -45.74 12.64 -42.84
N THR A 6 -44.52 13.04 -43.12
CA THR A 6 -43.32 12.39 -42.56
C THR A 6 -43.11 12.87 -41.13
N LEU A 7 -43.34 11.99 -40.16
CA LEU A 7 -43.08 12.23 -38.75
C LEU A 7 -41.56 12.06 -38.50
N LEU A 8 -40.86 13.15 -38.30
CA LEU A 8 -39.44 13.17 -37.96
C LEU A 8 -39.32 12.92 -36.47
N THR A 9 -39.01 11.67 -36.09
CA THR A 9 -38.72 11.32 -34.70
C THR A 9 -37.29 11.76 -34.39
N LEU A 10 -37.17 12.86 -33.67
CA LEU A 10 -35.88 13.36 -33.18
C LEU A 10 -35.38 12.44 -32.05
N LEU A 11 -34.49 11.50 -32.36
CA LEU A 11 -33.78 10.72 -31.36
C LEU A 11 -32.76 11.64 -30.68
N VAL A 12 -33.11 12.15 -29.51
CA VAL A 12 -32.14 12.82 -28.64
C VAL A 12 -31.23 11.70 -28.04
N LEU A 13 -30.11 11.46 -28.70
CA LEU A 13 -29.03 10.72 -28.11
C LEU A 13 -28.43 11.57 -26.98
N VAL A 14 -28.88 11.32 -25.75
CA VAL A 14 -28.19 11.83 -24.57
C VAL A 14 -26.82 11.10 -24.55
N SER A 15 -25.84 11.75 -25.16
CA SER A 15 -24.44 11.31 -25.10
C SER A 15 -23.95 11.56 -23.68
N CYS A 16 -24.10 10.57 -22.81
CA CYS A 16 -23.33 10.53 -21.57
C CYS A 16 -21.85 10.53 -21.96
N ARG A 17 -21.19 11.67 -21.84
CA ARG A 17 -19.74 11.74 -22.02
C ARG A 17 -19.10 11.17 -20.78
N PRO A 18 -18.36 10.05 -20.89
CA PRO A 18 -17.65 9.50 -19.74
C PRO A 18 -16.68 10.54 -19.18
N HIS A 19 -16.67 10.68 -17.86
CA HIS A 19 -15.81 11.64 -17.18
C HIS A 19 -14.37 11.12 -17.24
N ARG A 20 -13.53 11.76 -18.04
CA ARG A 20 -12.10 11.42 -18.13
C ARG A 20 -11.38 11.96 -16.91
N THR A 21 -10.87 11.08 -16.06
CA THR A 21 -9.80 11.41 -15.11
C THR A 21 -8.50 11.65 -15.88
N GLY A 22 -7.57 12.45 -15.36
CA GLY A 22 -6.32 12.82 -16.04
C GLY A 22 -5.46 11.65 -16.51
N SER A 23 -5.64 10.45 -15.98
CA SER A 23 -5.00 9.19 -16.37
C SER A 23 -5.68 8.49 -17.57
N GLY A 24 -6.76 9.05 -18.09
CA GLY A 24 -7.57 8.39 -19.13
C GLY A 24 -8.51 7.30 -18.60
N MET A 25 -8.48 6.99 -17.31
CA MET A 25 -9.40 6.06 -16.69
C MET A 25 -10.80 6.67 -16.64
N MET A 26 -11.81 5.88 -17.04
CA MET A 26 -13.21 6.24 -17.05
C MET A 26 -13.98 5.30 -16.16
N PHE A 27 -14.88 5.87 -15.38
CA PHE A 27 -15.83 5.12 -14.56
C PHE A 27 -17.22 5.70 -14.77
N GLU A 28 -18.16 4.86 -15.12
CA GLU A 28 -19.55 5.24 -15.32
C GLU A 28 -20.46 4.08 -14.96
N THR A 29 -21.54 4.37 -14.24
CA THR A 29 -22.60 3.43 -13.90
C THR A 29 -23.96 4.05 -14.21
N ASP A 30 -25.00 3.24 -14.18
CA ASP A 30 -26.40 3.67 -14.26
C ASP A 30 -26.92 4.31 -12.96
N CYS A 31 -26.11 4.32 -11.89
CA CYS A 31 -26.44 4.93 -10.61
C CYS A 31 -25.73 6.28 -10.43
N PRO A 32 -26.44 7.42 -10.53
CA PRO A 32 -25.84 8.75 -10.41
C PRO A 32 -25.08 8.97 -9.10
N LYS A 33 -25.57 8.46 -7.98
CA LYS A 33 -24.91 8.59 -6.68
C LYS A 33 -23.54 7.89 -6.63
N VAL A 34 -23.38 6.77 -7.34
CA VAL A 34 -22.10 6.08 -7.43
C VAL A 34 -21.12 6.89 -8.28
N ASN A 35 -21.60 7.50 -9.37
CA ASN A 35 -20.78 8.37 -10.20
C ASN A 35 -20.32 9.62 -9.43
N GLU A 36 -21.23 10.26 -8.68
CA GLU A 36 -20.89 11.39 -7.81
C GLU A 36 -19.87 11.03 -6.72
N ALA A 37 -20.02 9.85 -6.10
CA ALA A 37 -19.09 9.36 -5.10
C ALA A 37 -17.69 9.11 -5.69
N TRP A 38 -17.64 8.56 -6.91
CA TRP A 38 -16.40 8.38 -7.64
C TRP A 38 -15.70 9.71 -7.93
N GLU A 39 -16.42 10.68 -8.46
CA GLU A 39 -15.88 12.02 -8.73
C GLU A 39 -15.34 12.69 -7.46
N LEU A 40 -16.08 12.57 -6.35
CA LEU A 40 -15.64 13.08 -5.06
C LEU A 40 -14.36 12.40 -4.58
N ALA A 41 -14.27 11.07 -4.71
CA ALA A 41 -13.08 10.30 -4.32
C ALA A 41 -11.86 10.75 -5.12
N VAL A 42 -11.96 10.84 -6.44
CA VAL A 42 -10.88 11.30 -7.32
C VAL A 42 -10.47 12.75 -6.99
N LYS A 43 -11.44 13.63 -6.74
CA LYS A 43 -11.17 15.01 -6.32
C LYS A 43 -10.42 15.06 -4.97
N THR A 44 -10.83 14.21 -4.01
CA THR A 44 -10.20 14.13 -2.69
C THR A 44 -8.74 13.66 -2.80
N VAL A 45 -8.47 12.63 -3.59
CA VAL A 45 -7.10 12.18 -3.85
C VAL A 45 -6.25 13.32 -4.41
N ARG A 46 -6.73 14.00 -5.44
CA ARG A 46 -6.01 15.13 -6.06
C ARG A 46 -5.78 16.30 -5.11
N TYR A 47 -6.75 16.58 -4.24
CA TYR A 47 -6.64 17.64 -3.24
C TYR A 47 -5.54 17.36 -2.23
N ASN A 48 -5.25 16.09 -1.95
CA ASN A 48 -4.21 15.69 -1.01
C ASN A 48 -2.81 15.55 -1.65
N ILE A 49 -2.66 15.86 -2.94
CA ILE A 49 -1.33 15.94 -3.56
C ILE A 49 -0.68 17.27 -3.14
N ARG A 50 0.48 17.19 -2.50
CA ARG A 50 1.28 18.33 -2.08
C ARG A 50 2.74 18.08 -2.44
N ASP A 51 3.38 19.06 -3.06
CA ASP A 51 4.78 18.97 -3.50
C ASP A 51 5.08 17.68 -4.30
N SER A 52 4.10 17.28 -5.12
CA SER A 52 4.15 16.08 -5.96
C SER A 52 4.11 14.74 -5.20
N ILE A 53 3.68 14.74 -3.95
CA ILE A 53 3.55 13.58 -3.07
C ILE A 53 2.12 13.50 -2.56
N LEU A 54 1.61 12.30 -2.32
CA LEU A 54 0.31 12.09 -1.70
C LEU A 54 0.43 12.19 -0.18
N ALA A 55 -0.13 13.26 0.41
CA ALA A 55 -0.21 13.42 1.86
C ALA A 55 -1.27 12.51 2.47
N ALA A 56 -1.11 12.15 3.74
CA ALA A 56 -2.03 11.32 4.50
C ALA A 56 -3.41 11.95 4.70
N GLY A 57 -3.50 13.29 4.62
CA GLY A 57 -4.74 14.05 4.72
C GLY A 57 -4.49 15.53 4.88
N ALA A 58 -5.56 16.33 4.88
CA ALA A 58 -5.45 17.79 4.95
C ALA A 58 -4.84 18.29 6.27
N ASP A 59 -5.14 17.59 7.36
CA ASP A 59 -4.73 17.97 8.71
C ASP A 59 -3.44 17.25 9.18
N TYR A 60 -2.94 16.30 8.38
CA TYR A 60 -1.71 15.58 8.64
C TYR A 60 -0.57 16.17 7.82
N GLY A 61 0.49 16.56 8.48
CA GLY A 61 1.57 17.36 7.91
C GLY A 61 2.52 16.64 6.94
N GLY A 62 2.13 15.54 6.33
CA GLY A 62 3.00 14.81 5.41
C GLY A 62 2.44 13.46 5.01
N GLU A 63 3.30 12.66 4.42
CA GLU A 63 3.03 11.28 4.06
C GLU A 63 3.52 10.32 5.15
N TRP A 64 2.85 9.17 5.23
CA TRP A 64 3.21 8.08 6.12
C TRP A 64 3.38 6.81 5.32
N THR A 65 4.31 5.95 5.71
CA THR A 65 4.59 4.70 4.99
C THR A 65 3.36 3.85 4.77
N ARG A 66 2.54 3.69 5.80
CA ARG A 66 1.30 2.91 5.72
C ARG A 66 0.31 3.53 4.75
N ASP A 67 0.09 4.84 4.85
CA ASP A 67 -0.87 5.57 4.01
C ASP A 67 -0.46 5.51 2.55
N VAL A 68 0.80 5.75 2.25
CA VAL A 68 1.34 5.66 0.89
C VAL A 68 1.16 4.24 0.33
N ALA A 69 1.55 3.22 1.08
CA ALA A 69 1.49 1.84 0.63
C ALA A 69 0.05 1.36 0.41
N ILE A 70 -0.87 1.68 1.34
CA ILE A 70 -2.28 1.31 1.22
C ILE A 70 -2.94 2.02 0.05
N ASN A 71 -2.71 3.32 -0.13
CA ASN A 71 -3.25 4.06 -1.26
C ASN A 71 -2.75 3.51 -2.60
N THR A 72 -1.46 3.19 -2.70
CA THR A 72 -0.89 2.55 -3.90
C THR A 72 -1.60 1.23 -4.18
N TRP A 73 -1.71 0.39 -3.18
CA TRP A 73 -2.32 -0.93 -3.30
C TRP A 73 -3.82 -0.87 -3.59
N ASN A 74 -4.56 0.08 -3.01
CA ASN A 74 -6.01 0.21 -3.16
C ASN A 74 -6.46 0.91 -4.45
N GLY A 75 -5.56 1.18 -5.38
CA GLY A 75 -5.90 1.63 -6.71
C GLY A 75 -5.74 3.13 -6.97
N THR A 76 -5.29 3.95 -6.02
CA THR A 76 -4.93 5.36 -6.26
C THR A 76 -3.86 5.47 -7.36
N ASP A 77 -3.00 4.49 -7.43
CA ASP A 77 -1.95 4.34 -8.44
C ASP A 77 -2.50 4.30 -9.89
N LEU A 78 -3.72 3.84 -10.07
CA LEU A 78 -4.40 3.87 -11.38
C LEU A 78 -4.68 5.28 -11.91
N PHE A 79 -4.73 6.28 -11.03
CA PHE A 79 -5.05 7.67 -11.40
C PHE A 79 -3.84 8.58 -11.48
N ILE A 80 -2.84 8.32 -10.61
CA ILE A 80 -1.70 9.21 -10.39
C ILE A 80 -0.41 8.41 -10.18
N PRO A 81 -0.05 7.47 -11.10
CA PRO A 81 1.08 6.56 -10.89
C PRO A 81 2.40 7.28 -10.62
N GLU A 82 2.67 8.42 -11.28
CA GLU A 82 3.90 9.18 -11.06
C GLU A 82 3.95 9.83 -9.66
N VAL A 83 2.79 10.21 -9.12
CA VAL A 83 2.70 10.73 -7.74
C VAL A 83 2.91 9.60 -6.75
N MET A 84 2.31 8.45 -7.00
CA MET A 84 2.44 7.29 -6.11
C MET A 84 3.87 6.75 -6.09
N GLU A 85 4.55 6.70 -7.24
CA GLU A 85 5.96 6.34 -7.29
C GLU A 85 6.83 7.29 -6.45
N ARG A 86 6.65 8.60 -6.64
CA ARG A 86 7.38 9.59 -5.81
C ARG A 86 7.07 9.43 -4.33
N SER A 87 5.82 9.21 -3.97
CA SER A 87 5.40 9.00 -2.58
C SER A 87 6.00 7.73 -1.98
N LEU A 88 6.04 6.63 -2.75
CA LEU A 88 6.69 5.39 -2.34
C LEU A 88 8.17 5.64 -2.02
N TRP A 89 8.88 6.36 -2.87
CA TRP A 89 10.30 6.64 -2.63
C TRP A 89 10.53 7.65 -1.51
N HIS A 90 9.62 8.58 -1.30
CA HIS A 90 9.76 9.62 -0.28
C HIS A 90 9.79 9.06 1.14
N VAL A 91 9.05 7.99 1.39
CA VAL A 91 9.02 7.31 2.71
C VAL A 91 10.18 6.30 2.89
N THR A 92 11.21 6.36 2.06
CA THR A 92 12.39 5.50 2.15
C THR A 92 13.64 6.28 2.55
N ASP A 93 14.60 5.59 3.14
CA ASP A 93 15.94 6.12 3.37
C ASP A 93 16.81 5.87 2.14
N GLY A 94 16.90 6.89 1.27
CA GLY A 94 17.73 6.85 0.08
C GLY A 94 17.45 5.68 -0.87
N ARG A 95 16.22 5.21 -0.95
CA ARG A 95 15.78 4.01 -1.70
C ARG A 95 16.45 2.70 -1.25
N ARG A 96 17.09 2.71 -0.09
CA ARG A 96 17.79 1.52 0.45
C ARG A 96 16.96 0.71 1.40
N THR A 97 16.21 1.38 2.25
CA THR A 97 15.30 0.78 3.22
C THR A 97 14.08 1.65 3.39
N VAL A 98 12.97 1.07 3.81
CA VAL A 98 11.75 1.80 4.14
C VAL A 98 11.92 2.52 5.47
N GLY A 99 11.45 3.76 5.56
CA GLY A 99 11.48 4.60 6.76
C GLY A 99 10.30 4.36 7.72
N HIS A 100 10.20 5.24 8.69
CA HIS A 100 9.14 5.34 9.70
C HIS A 100 9.04 4.14 10.65
N GLN A 101 7.84 3.82 11.12
CA GLN A 101 7.58 2.85 12.19
C GLN A 101 7.97 1.43 11.77
N TYR A 102 8.66 0.68 12.63
CA TYR A 102 9.17 -0.63 12.28
C TYR A 102 8.08 -1.63 11.85
N TRP A 103 6.87 -1.53 12.40
CA TRP A 103 5.75 -2.41 12.07
C TRP A 103 5.01 -2.02 10.78
N ASP A 104 5.17 -0.78 10.32
CA ASP A 104 4.54 -0.26 9.11
C ASP A 104 5.40 -0.51 7.85
N LYS A 105 6.72 -0.57 8.02
CA LYS A 105 7.67 -0.69 6.89
C LYS A 105 7.33 -1.81 5.93
N ILE A 106 6.86 -2.92 6.45
CA ILE A 106 6.66 -4.12 5.66
C ILE A 106 5.51 -4.00 4.64
N ILE A 107 4.52 -3.14 4.89
CA ILE A 107 3.40 -2.97 3.95
C ILE A 107 3.85 -2.26 2.66
N TRP A 108 4.93 -1.48 2.73
CA TRP A 108 5.54 -0.82 1.58
C TRP A 108 5.92 -1.81 0.47
N VAL A 109 6.43 -2.98 0.84
CA VAL A 109 6.80 -4.04 -0.11
C VAL A 109 5.62 -4.43 -0.98
N GLN A 110 4.44 -4.51 -0.39
CA GLN A 110 3.20 -4.81 -1.12
C GLN A 110 2.81 -3.66 -2.04
N GLY A 111 2.85 -2.42 -1.56
CA GLY A 111 2.56 -1.23 -2.37
C GLY A 111 3.49 -1.13 -3.58
N ALA A 112 4.80 -1.29 -3.37
CA ALA A 112 5.79 -1.25 -4.44
C ALA A 112 5.59 -2.36 -5.48
N TYR A 113 5.26 -3.58 -5.03
CA TYR A 113 4.98 -4.68 -5.95
C TYR A 113 3.74 -4.40 -6.81
N TYR A 114 2.67 -3.85 -6.22
CA TYR A 114 1.47 -3.46 -6.97
C TYR A 114 1.72 -2.33 -7.95
N HIS A 115 2.52 -1.33 -7.58
CA HIS A 115 2.95 -0.29 -8.51
C HIS A 115 3.63 -0.89 -9.75
N TYR A 116 4.56 -1.83 -9.55
CA TYR A 116 5.16 -2.53 -10.67
C TYR A 116 4.13 -3.32 -11.50
N LEU A 117 3.19 -4.02 -10.86
CA LEU A 117 2.17 -4.76 -11.60
C LEU A 117 1.34 -3.87 -12.52
N LEU A 118 1.15 -2.62 -12.14
CA LEU A 118 0.43 -1.63 -12.93
C LEU A 118 1.31 -1.03 -14.03
N THR A 119 2.49 -0.53 -13.66
CA THR A 119 3.34 0.27 -14.55
C THR A 119 4.23 -0.58 -15.46
N ARG A 120 4.57 -1.80 -15.03
CA ARG A 120 5.55 -2.67 -15.67
C ARG A 120 6.94 -2.05 -15.79
N ASP A 121 7.25 -1.03 -14.99
CA ASP A 121 8.57 -0.43 -14.96
C ASP A 121 9.58 -1.36 -14.28
N THR A 122 10.43 -1.96 -15.09
CA THR A 122 11.47 -2.89 -14.62
C THR A 122 12.59 -2.18 -13.86
N ASN A 123 12.86 -0.89 -14.16
CA ASN A 123 13.88 -0.13 -13.44
C ASN A 123 13.38 0.18 -12.02
N PHE A 124 12.12 0.62 -11.89
CA PHE A 124 11.48 0.73 -10.59
C PHE A 124 11.53 -0.60 -9.82
N LEU A 125 11.17 -1.71 -10.46
CA LEU A 125 11.15 -3.03 -9.82
C LEU A 125 12.52 -3.42 -9.25
N LYS A 126 13.61 -3.18 -9.98
CA LYS A 126 14.98 -3.49 -9.51
C LYS A 126 15.32 -2.75 -8.22
N GLU A 127 15.07 -1.43 -8.19
CA GLU A 127 15.33 -0.61 -7.01
C GLU A 127 14.40 -1.01 -5.86
N ALA A 128 13.11 -1.22 -6.13
CA ALA A 128 12.12 -1.63 -5.15
C ALA A 128 12.43 -3.00 -4.54
N TYR A 129 12.92 -3.95 -5.33
CA TYR A 129 13.37 -5.25 -4.83
C TYR A 129 14.53 -5.11 -3.84
N ILE A 130 15.53 -4.30 -4.16
CA ILE A 130 16.69 -4.04 -3.27
C ILE A 130 16.22 -3.40 -1.96
N CYS A 131 15.40 -2.35 -2.05
CA CYS A 131 14.82 -1.67 -0.89
C CYS A 131 14.01 -2.64 -0.01
N SER A 132 13.12 -3.40 -0.62
CA SER A 132 12.28 -4.40 0.06
C SER A 132 13.11 -5.48 0.76
N ARG A 133 14.11 -6.04 0.07
CA ARG A 133 15.01 -7.06 0.60
C ARG A 133 15.78 -6.55 1.81
N ASN A 134 16.34 -5.35 1.72
CA ASN A 134 17.10 -4.76 2.82
C ASN A 134 16.19 -4.48 4.02
N THR A 135 15.00 -3.94 3.78
CA THR A 135 14.00 -3.71 4.82
C THR A 135 13.59 -5.00 5.52
N MET A 136 13.32 -6.06 4.74
CA MET A 136 12.96 -7.36 5.31
C MET A 136 14.10 -7.94 6.17
N LYS A 137 15.37 -7.87 5.71
CA LYS A 137 16.53 -8.30 6.50
C LYS A 137 16.64 -7.57 7.83
N GLN A 138 16.41 -6.26 7.85
CA GLN A 138 16.38 -5.50 9.11
C GLN A 138 15.25 -5.96 10.03
N LEU A 139 14.05 -6.13 9.48
CA LEU A 139 12.88 -6.54 10.26
C LEU A 139 12.99 -7.98 10.78
N GLU A 140 13.58 -8.89 10.04
CA GLU A 140 13.92 -10.23 10.51
C GLU A 140 14.84 -10.18 11.75
N THR A 141 15.73 -9.19 11.83
CA THR A 141 16.65 -9.04 12.97
C THR A 141 15.97 -8.41 14.19
N VAL A 142 15.08 -7.42 13.97
CA VAL A 142 14.56 -6.59 15.07
C VAL A 142 13.15 -6.98 15.53
N ALA A 143 12.38 -7.67 14.69
CA ALA A 143 10.97 -7.95 14.94
C ALA A 143 10.61 -9.44 14.93
N TYR A 144 11.42 -10.33 14.40
CA TYR A 144 11.12 -11.75 14.39
C TYR A 144 11.35 -12.39 15.75
N ASP A 145 10.33 -13.07 16.28
CA ASP A 145 10.40 -13.85 17.51
C ASP A 145 10.44 -15.35 17.18
N PRO A 146 11.60 -16.00 17.29
CA PRO A 146 11.74 -17.41 16.93
C PRO A 146 10.97 -18.35 17.85
N SER A 147 10.61 -17.92 19.08
CA SER A 147 9.85 -18.76 20.03
C SER A 147 8.43 -19.03 19.52
N TYR A 148 7.86 -18.10 18.78
CA TYR A 148 6.54 -18.22 18.14
C TYR A 148 6.64 -18.45 16.64
N GLY A 149 7.78 -18.12 16.04
CA GLY A 149 7.95 -18.07 14.60
C GLY A 149 7.09 -16.99 13.94
N LEU A 150 6.92 -15.87 14.64
CA LEU A 150 6.07 -14.73 14.25
C LEU A 150 6.84 -13.41 14.38
N PHE A 151 6.36 -12.40 13.69
CA PHE A 151 6.86 -11.04 13.85
C PHE A 151 6.10 -10.30 14.93
N THR A 152 6.82 -9.48 15.71
CA THR A 152 6.27 -8.60 16.73
C THR A 152 5.79 -7.29 16.12
N GLY A 153 4.85 -6.65 16.76
CA GLY A 153 4.35 -5.33 16.43
C GLY A 153 2.83 -5.23 16.55
N PRO A 154 2.32 -4.01 16.70
CA PRO A 154 0.89 -3.72 16.68
C PRO A 154 0.29 -3.96 15.29
N SER A 155 -1.02 -3.76 15.16
CA SER A 155 -1.67 -3.88 13.86
C SER A 155 -1.17 -2.83 12.88
N VAL A 156 -0.72 -3.28 11.71
CA VAL A 156 -0.30 -2.41 10.61
C VAL A 156 -1.46 -1.61 10.00
N PHE A 157 -2.71 -2.04 10.22
CA PHE A 157 -3.90 -1.41 9.64
C PHE A 157 -4.60 -0.41 10.57
N ASN A 158 -4.04 -0.12 11.73
CA ASN A 158 -4.54 0.94 12.61
C ASN A 158 -3.38 1.72 13.22
N ASP A 159 -3.68 2.76 13.97
CA ASP A 159 -2.65 3.59 14.61
C ASP A 159 -1.94 2.90 15.79
N GLY A 160 -2.19 1.65 16.00
CA GLY A 160 -1.42 0.76 16.87
C GLY A 160 -1.26 1.18 18.34
N ILE A 161 -1.41 2.47 18.58
CA ILE A 161 -1.10 3.16 19.83
C ILE A 161 -2.26 3.06 20.80
N SER A 162 -3.49 3.21 20.30
CA SER A 162 -4.67 3.42 21.15
C SER A 162 -5.17 2.15 21.84
N ALA A 163 -4.67 0.97 21.48
CA ALA A 163 -5.16 -0.31 21.99
C ALA A 163 -4.25 -0.93 23.06
N PHE A 164 -3.13 -0.30 23.42
CA PHE A 164 -2.15 -0.87 24.34
C PHE A 164 -2.02 0.00 25.57
N GLU A 165 -1.97 -0.67 26.74
CA GLU A 165 -1.76 -0.01 28.01
C GLU A 165 -0.38 0.69 28.03
N GLU A 166 -0.36 1.90 28.58
CA GLU A 166 0.84 2.70 28.83
C GLU A 166 1.76 2.88 27.60
N PRO A 167 1.31 3.59 26.56
CA PRO A 167 2.18 4.00 25.48
C PRO A 167 3.30 4.87 26.03
N ILE A 168 4.53 4.36 26.00
CA ILE A 168 5.71 5.12 26.41
C ILE A 168 6.23 5.87 25.18
N TYR A 169 6.14 7.19 25.24
CA TYR A 169 6.79 8.07 24.27
C TYR A 169 8.21 8.36 24.72
N ASP A 170 9.17 7.90 23.93
CA ASP A 170 10.58 8.24 24.11
C ASP A 170 10.97 9.39 23.17
N ALA A 171 10.97 10.60 23.71
CA ALA A 171 11.31 11.82 22.95
C ALA A 171 12.78 11.83 22.44
N SER A 172 13.65 10.96 22.94
CA SER A 172 15.02 10.81 22.43
C SER A 172 15.08 10.04 21.10
N LYS A 173 13.96 9.45 20.68
CA LYS A 173 13.84 8.67 19.44
C LYS A 173 12.79 9.31 18.54
N PRO A 174 13.18 10.33 17.75
CA PRO A 174 12.25 11.14 16.96
C PRO A 174 11.56 10.37 15.81
N ASP A 175 12.04 9.19 15.46
CA ASP A 175 11.47 8.34 14.44
C ASP A 175 10.36 7.50 15.04
N LEU A 176 9.33 7.91 15.52
CA LEU A 176 8.19 7.14 16.08
C LEU A 176 8.43 5.63 16.34
N SER A 177 9.55 5.07 15.85
CA SER A 177 10.00 3.71 16.14
C SER A 177 10.35 3.52 17.62
N GLY A 178 10.65 4.62 18.32
CA GLY A 178 10.79 4.67 19.78
C GLY A 178 9.48 4.73 20.54
N VAL A 179 8.41 5.18 19.87
CA VAL A 179 7.09 5.20 20.48
C VAL A 179 6.67 3.76 20.73
N MET A 180 6.52 3.42 21.99
CA MET A 180 5.92 2.17 22.42
C MET A 180 6.72 0.90 22.14
N ARG A 181 8.02 1.03 21.85
CA ARG A 181 8.87 -0.14 21.64
C ARG A 181 8.79 -1.15 22.79
N HIS A 182 8.62 -0.67 24.02
CA HIS A 182 8.45 -1.53 25.19
C HIS A 182 7.21 -2.42 25.12
N ASN A 183 6.07 -1.88 24.70
CA ASN A 183 4.82 -2.62 24.68
C ASN A 183 4.65 -3.44 23.38
N THR A 184 5.20 -2.95 22.28
CA THR A 184 5.02 -3.60 20.96
C THR A 184 5.92 -4.81 20.74
N GLN A 185 7.05 -4.91 21.46
CA GLN A 185 7.98 -6.05 21.32
C GLN A 185 7.38 -7.40 21.73
N ASN A 186 6.38 -7.40 22.59
CA ASN A 186 5.73 -8.61 23.08
C ASN A 186 4.42 -8.94 22.34
N ILE A 187 3.98 -8.05 21.46
CA ILE A 187 2.72 -8.19 20.75
C ILE A 187 2.95 -8.91 19.43
N LYS A 188 2.13 -9.89 19.12
CA LYS A 188 2.04 -10.53 17.82
C LYS A 188 0.65 -10.31 17.29
N CYS A 189 0.52 -9.45 16.29
CA CYS A 189 -0.76 -9.13 15.68
C CYS A 189 -0.99 -9.98 14.43
N LEU A 190 -2.17 -10.56 14.30
CA LEU A 190 -2.53 -11.39 13.15
C LEU A 190 -2.37 -10.61 11.84
N SER A 191 -2.95 -9.41 11.76
CA SER A 191 -2.91 -8.58 10.55
C SER A 191 -1.47 -8.26 10.12
N THR A 192 -0.61 -7.91 11.07
CA THR A 192 0.80 -7.61 10.81
C THR A 192 1.54 -8.83 10.28
N ASN A 193 1.33 -10.00 10.88
CA ASN A 193 1.95 -11.24 10.40
C ASN A 193 1.43 -11.66 9.02
N CYS A 194 0.16 -11.39 8.70
CA CYS A 194 -0.36 -11.58 7.35
C CYS A 194 0.34 -10.66 6.32
N VAL A 195 0.66 -9.42 6.70
CA VAL A 195 1.41 -8.51 5.81
C VAL A 195 2.86 -8.98 5.61
N TYR A 196 3.52 -9.51 6.64
CA TYR A 196 4.84 -10.16 6.47
C TYR A 196 4.78 -11.35 5.53
N TYR A 197 3.74 -12.18 5.65
CA TYR A 197 3.51 -13.28 4.71
C TYR A 197 3.37 -12.77 3.27
N MET A 198 2.55 -11.74 3.06
CA MET A 198 2.37 -11.12 1.74
C MET A 198 3.67 -10.52 1.21
N ALA A 199 4.48 -9.91 2.07
CA ALA A 199 5.77 -9.33 1.68
C ALA A 199 6.78 -10.40 1.23
N TYR A 200 6.86 -11.55 1.91
CA TYR A 200 7.66 -12.68 1.43
C TYR A 200 7.20 -13.17 0.06
N ARG A 201 5.88 -13.25 -0.14
CA ARG A 201 5.32 -13.62 -1.45
C ARG A 201 5.69 -12.61 -2.54
N ALA A 202 5.55 -11.31 -2.25
CA ALA A 202 5.91 -10.24 -3.18
C ALA A 202 7.42 -10.26 -3.49
N LEU A 203 8.28 -10.42 -2.49
CA LEU A 203 9.73 -10.55 -2.69
C LEU A 203 10.09 -11.75 -3.55
N ASN A 204 9.43 -12.90 -3.36
CA ASN A 204 9.65 -14.08 -4.18
C ASN A 204 9.28 -13.81 -5.65
N GLU A 205 8.16 -13.14 -5.90
CA GLU A 205 7.73 -12.81 -7.25
C GLU A 205 8.64 -11.75 -7.91
N MET A 206 9.03 -10.70 -7.17
CA MET A 206 10.00 -9.71 -7.66
C MET A 206 11.32 -10.39 -8.07
N HIS A 207 11.85 -11.25 -7.21
CA HIS A 207 13.06 -12.04 -7.46
C HIS A 207 12.94 -12.86 -8.74
N ARG A 208 11.84 -13.60 -8.90
CA ARG A 208 11.57 -14.42 -10.08
C ARG A 208 11.44 -13.57 -11.36
N ILE A 209 10.73 -12.44 -11.30
CA ILE A 209 10.53 -11.56 -12.45
C ILE A 209 11.84 -10.93 -12.92
N LEU A 210 12.71 -10.58 -11.97
CA LEU A 210 14.03 -9.99 -12.27
C LEU A 210 15.04 -11.02 -12.79
N GLY A 211 14.74 -12.31 -12.67
CA GLY A 211 15.67 -13.37 -13.05
C GLY A 211 16.92 -13.42 -12.18
N GLU A 212 16.80 -12.98 -10.92
CA GLU A 212 17.91 -13.03 -9.97
C GLU A 212 18.35 -14.47 -9.71
N THR A 213 19.66 -14.69 -9.68
CA THR A 213 20.24 -16.03 -9.54
C THR A 213 20.67 -16.36 -8.10
N GLU A 214 20.67 -15.37 -7.21
CA GLU A 214 20.98 -15.59 -5.78
C GLU A 214 19.92 -16.54 -5.17
N HIS A 215 20.38 -17.56 -4.46
CA HIS A 215 19.44 -18.44 -3.77
C HIS A 215 18.77 -17.71 -2.62
N VAL A 216 17.44 -17.61 -2.67
CA VAL A 216 16.61 -17.00 -1.63
C VAL A 216 15.49 -17.95 -1.22
N GLU A 217 15.17 -17.94 0.07
CA GLU A 217 14.16 -18.84 0.64
C GLU A 217 12.82 -18.15 0.94
N TYR A 218 12.47 -17.12 0.18
CA TYR A 218 11.25 -16.35 0.44
C TYR A 218 9.97 -17.20 0.39
N ALA A 219 9.88 -18.13 -0.56
CA ALA A 219 8.74 -19.04 -0.65
C ALA A 219 8.64 -19.95 0.58
N GLY A 220 9.75 -20.53 1.02
CA GLY A 220 9.80 -21.39 2.22
C GLY A 220 9.50 -20.60 3.50
N LYS A 221 10.06 -19.38 3.62
CA LYS A 221 9.76 -18.48 4.75
C LYS A 221 8.29 -18.09 4.78
N ALA A 222 7.66 -17.83 3.63
CA ALA A 222 6.23 -17.54 3.54
C ALA A 222 5.39 -18.72 4.06
N GLU A 223 5.63 -19.93 3.59
CA GLU A 223 4.86 -21.11 4.04
C GLU A 223 5.07 -21.40 5.52
N THR A 224 6.31 -21.31 6.02
CA THR A 224 6.61 -21.46 7.46
C THR A 224 5.86 -20.42 8.30
N LEU A 225 5.87 -19.15 7.87
CA LEU A 225 5.12 -18.09 8.56
C LEU A 225 3.62 -18.35 8.55
N LYS A 226 3.07 -18.78 7.43
CA LYS A 226 1.65 -19.13 7.30
C LYS A 226 1.25 -20.27 8.26
N GLU A 227 2.07 -21.30 8.38
CA GLU A 227 1.83 -22.38 9.33
C GLU A 227 1.89 -21.88 10.79
N ASN A 228 2.85 -21.02 11.11
CA ASN A 228 2.97 -20.41 12.42
C ASN A 228 1.78 -19.49 12.75
N ILE A 229 1.29 -18.71 11.77
CA ILE A 229 0.06 -17.91 11.91
C ILE A 229 -1.11 -18.84 12.24
N ARG A 230 -1.30 -19.92 11.48
CA ARG A 230 -2.39 -20.87 11.73
C ARG A 230 -2.32 -21.47 13.11
N ARG A 231 -1.14 -21.94 13.52
CA ARG A 231 -0.92 -22.57 14.82
C ARG A 231 -1.19 -21.62 16.00
N ASN A 232 -0.85 -20.34 15.87
CA ASN A 232 -0.91 -19.42 17.01
C ASN A 232 -2.23 -18.62 17.09
N PHE A 233 -2.95 -18.46 15.98
CA PHE A 233 -4.14 -17.61 15.95
C PHE A 233 -5.44 -18.37 15.67
N PHE A 234 -5.39 -19.64 15.26
CA PHE A 234 -6.58 -20.41 14.84
C PHE A 234 -6.64 -21.80 15.50
N SER A 235 -6.18 -21.91 16.71
CA SER A 235 -6.28 -23.17 17.52
C SER A 235 -7.67 -23.38 18.09
#